data_6f90142bbbeb96e7dc7757ccdae758df
#
_entry.id   6f90142bbbeb96e7dc7757ccdae758df
#
_cell.length_a   1.000
_cell.length_b   1.000
_cell.length_c   1.000
_cell.angle_alpha   90.00
_cell.angle_beta   90.00
_cell.angle_gamma   90.00
#
_symmetry.space_group_name_H-M   'P 1'
#
loop_
_entity.id
_entity.type
_entity.pdbx_description
1 polymer ?
#
loop_
_entity_poly.entity_id
_entity_poly.type
_entity_poly.pdbx_seq_one_letter_code
_entity_poly.pdbx_strand_id
1 'polypeptide(L)'
;MGALSHIRVLDLTRVLAGPWCAQTLADFGADVIKIERPGAGDDTRHWGPPYLKDAHGADTAEAAYYLAANRNKRSVTVDIATPEGQQIVRELAAQSDVVLENYKVGQLKKYGLDYASLRAVKPDLVYCSVTGFGQTGPYAHRAGYDFIVQGIGGFMSITGERDGVPGGGPQKAGVAIADLATGLYSTIAVLAALAHRDRTGEGQHIDMALLDVQVALLANMNTNFLASGTPPVRWGNAHPNIVPYQTFQTSDGWIIVAVGNDGQFRKFVEAGGRPELADDERFATNPARVRHRDTLVPILAEMVKTRSKTAWIDALEAAGVPCGPINDLAEVFANEQVVARGMEVALPHPCGADVKLVRNPVRMSATPPDARTAPPLLGAHTDDVLRDMLGYDDARIAALKAKQAI
;
A
#
# COMPACT_ATOMS: atom_id res chain seq x y z
N MET A 1 13.45 1.39 21.79
CA MET A 1 13.47 2.50 20.80
C MET A 1 13.36 1.89 19.40
N GLY A 2 12.54 2.48 18.52
CA GLY A 2 12.46 2.04 17.13
C GLY A 2 13.69 2.46 16.32
N ALA A 3 13.90 1.83 15.15
CA ALA A 3 15.05 2.12 14.28
C ALA A 3 15.13 3.60 13.85
N LEU A 4 13.99 4.27 13.71
CA LEU A 4 13.88 5.67 13.28
C LEU A 4 13.48 6.63 14.41
N SER A 5 13.69 6.26 15.71
CA SER A 5 13.27 7.10 16.85
C SER A 5 13.96 8.47 16.93
N HIS A 6 15.02 8.68 16.17
CA HIS A 6 15.75 9.93 16.04
C HIS A 6 15.28 10.79 14.84
N ILE A 7 14.35 10.28 14.05
CA ILE A 7 13.84 10.92 12.82
C ILE A 7 12.49 11.56 13.09
N ARG A 8 12.32 12.79 12.64
CA ARG A 8 11.04 13.51 12.63
C ARG A 8 10.56 13.72 11.21
N VAL A 9 9.28 13.41 10.99
CA VAL A 9 8.60 13.54 9.69
C VAL A 9 7.47 14.54 9.81
N LEU A 10 7.47 15.56 8.97
CA LEU A 10 6.36 16.48 8.77
C LEU A 10 5.53 15.96 7.59
N ASP A 11 4.34 15.46 7.90
CA ASP A 11 3.43 14.81 6.94
C ASP A 11 2.33 15.80 6.50
N LEU A 12 2.48 16.39 5.31
CA LEU A 12 1.47 17.24 4.67
C LEU A 12 0.57 16.45 3.72
N THR A 13 0.71 15.12 3.68
CA THR A 13 0.01 14.27 2.72
C THR A 13 -1.43 13.96 3.13
N ARG A 14 -2.25 13.60 2.14
CA ARG A 14 -3.65 13.20 2.31
C ARG A 14 -3.93 11.92 1.53
N VAL A 15 -5.05 11.31 1.78
CA VAL A 15 -5.60 10.13 1.13
C VAL A 15 -4.85 8.85 1.51
N LEU A 16 -3.98 8.28 0.65
CA LEU A 16 -3.43 6.96 0.95
C LEU A 16 -1.92 6.83 0.70
N ALA A 17 -1.40 7.14 -0.48
CA ALA A 17 0.01 6.87 -0.83
C ALA A 17 1.01 7.52 0.14
N GLY A 18 0.91 8.84 0.34
CA GLY A 18 1.74 9.55 1.31
C GLY A 18 1.48 9.16 2.76
N PRO A 19 0.22 9.11 3.23
CA PRO A 19 -0.11 8.63 4.56
C PRO A 19 0.38 7.21 4.86
N TRP A 20 0.40 6.31 3.87
CA TRP A 20 0.96 4.95 4.01
C TRP A 20 2.48 4.98 4.22
N CYS A 21 3.20 5.83 3.48
CA CYS A 21 4.62 6.08 3.70
C CYS A 21 4.87 6.62 5.12
N ALA A 22 4.16 7.69 5.51
CA ALA A 22 4.29 8.32 6.81
C ALA A 22 4.00 7.33 7.97
N GLN A 23 2.92 6.52 7.86
CA GLN A 23 2.61 5.47 8.83
C GLN A 23 3.70 4.40 8.91
N THR A 24 4.26 3.99 7.77
CA THR A 24 5.34 3.00 7.75
C THR A 24 6.59 3.52 8.47
N LEU A 25 6.97 4.78 8.25
CA LEU A 25 8.07 5.44 8.98
C LEU A 25 7.76 5.54 10.48
N ALA A 26 6.51 5.88 10.83
CA ALA A 26 6.05 5.93 12.22
C ALA A 26 6.12 4.57 12.90
N ASP A 27 5.74 3.49 12.22
CA ASP A 27 5.85 2.12 12.74
C ASP A 27 7.31 1.74 13.06
N PHE A 28 8.27 2.22 12.28
CA PHE A 28 9.70 2.06 12.57
C PHE A 28 10.22 3.00 13.66
N GLY A 29 9.37 3.85 14.22
CA GLY A 29 9.70 4.67 15.39
C GLY A 29 9.82 6.17 15.14
N ALA A 30 9.71 6.63 13.89
CA ALA A 30 9.76 8.07 13.59
C ALA A 30 8.64 8.85 14.32
N ASP A 31 8.97 10.09 14.72
CA ASP A 31 8.01 11.07 15.24
C ASP A 31 7.31 11.74 14.04
N VAL A 32 6.05 11.37 13.77
CA VAL A 32 5.31 11.85 12.61
C VAL A 32 4.26 12.87 13.01
N ILE A 33 4.40 14.09 12.50
CA ILE A 33 3.46 15.20 12.69
C ILE A 33 2.66 15.35 11.40
N LYS A 34 1.37 15.00 11.46
CA LYS A 34 0.46 15.14 10.33
C LYS A 34 -0.24 16.49 10.41
N ILE A 35 -0.03 17.31 9.38
CA ILE A 35 -0.71 18.60 9.22
C ILE A 35 -2.04 18.38 8.50
N GLU A 36 -3.11 18.83 9.10
CA GLU A 36 -4.45 18.70 8.58
C GLU A 36 -5.17 20.05 8.55
N ARG A 37 -6.11 20.21 7.62
CA ARG A 37 -6.90 21.43 7.54
C ARG A 37 -7.86 21.53 8.74
N PRO A 38 -7.94 22.69 9.42
CA PRO A 38 -8.92 22.89 10.50
C PRO A 38 -10.35 22.55 10.08
N GLY A 39 -11.10 21.87 10.93
CA GLY A 39 -12.49 21.49 10.75
C GLY A 39 -12.76 20.35 9.74
N ALA A 40 -11.93 20.20 8.69
CA ALA A 40 -12.14 19.20 7.65
C ALA A 40 -11.18 17.98 7.76
N GLY A 41 -9.92 18.22 8.08
CA GLY A 41 -8.90 17.17 8.14
C GLY A 41 -8.51 16.59 6.77
N ASP A 42 -8.03 15.35 6.81
CA ASP A 42 -7.80 14.51 5.64
C ASP A 42 -9.13 14.08 5.02
N ASP A 43 -9.24 14.09 3.70
CA ASP A 43 -10.46 13.70 2.97
C ASP A 43 -10.97 12.31 3.40
N THR A 44 -10.06 11.40 3.75
CA THR A 44 -10.39 10.04 4.18
C THR A 44 -11.13 9.95 5.50
N ARG A 45 -11.13 11.01 6.32
CA ARG A 45 -11.98 11.08 7.52
C ARG A 45 -13.47 11.00 7.20
N HIS A 46 -13.84 11.39 5.96
CA HIS A 46 -15.24 11.41 5.49
C HIS A 46 -15.56 10.22 4.56
N TRP A 47 -14.62 9.29 4.33
CA TRP A 47 -14.82 8.14 3.43
C TRP A 47 -15.35 6.91 4.17
N GLY A 48 -16.47 7.07 4.80
CA GLY A 48 -17.28 6.00 5.39
C GLY A 48 -18.66 5.91 4.75
N PRO A 49 -19.48 4.89 5.05
CA PRO A 49 -19.19 3.79 5.97
C PRO A 49 -18.13 2.81 5.44
N PRO A 50 -17.51 1.96 6.32
CA PRO A 50 -17.79 1.83 7.73
C PRO A 50 -17.08 2.87 8.60
N TYR A 51 -17.64 3.11 9.79
CA TYR A 51 -17.06 3.96 10.83
C TYR A 51 -16.68 3.10 12.05
N LEU A 52 -15.72 3.56 12.84
CA LEU A 52 -15.42 2.95 14.14
C LEU A 52 -16.66 3.05 15.04
N LYS A 53 -16.99 1.96 15.72
CA LYS A 53 -18.05 1.97 16.73
C LYS A 53 -17.50 2.47 18.06
N ASP A 54 -18.29 3.22 18.80
CA ASP A 54 -18.00 3.57 20.19
C ASP A 54 -18.27 2.38 21.14
N ALA A 55 -18.05 2.60 22.44
CA ALA A 55 -18.29 1.58 23.46
C ALA A 55 -19.75 1.12 23.56
N HIS A 56 -20.69 1.87 23.00
CA HIS A 56 -22.13 1.57 22.98
C HIS A 56 -22.59 0.98 21.64
N GLY A 57 -21.66 0.79 20.68
CA GLY A 57 -21.96 0.24 19.36
C GLY A 57 -22.49 1.26 18.33
N ALA A 58 -22.53 2.55 18.68
CA ALA A 58 -22.91 3.61 17.76
C ALA A 58 -21.75 4.01 16.82
N ASP A 59 -22.07 4.46 15.61
CA ASP A 59 -21.06 4.97 14.69
C ASP A 59 -20.45 6.26 15.22
N THR A 60 -19.11 6.33 15.22
CA THR A 60 -18.36 7.56 15.45
C THR A 60 -18.16 8.33 14.14
N ALA A 61 -17.43 9.45 14.18
CA ALA A 61 -16.99 10.17 12.98
C ALA A 61 -15.69 9.59 12.35
N GLU A 62 -15.13 8.54 12.95
CA GLU A 62 -13.82 7.98 12.54
C GLU A 62 -14.01 6.93 11.43
N ALA A 63 -13.83 7.34 10.17
CA ALA A 63 -13.94 6.45 9.01
C ALA A 63 -12.82 5.41 8.99
N ALA A 64 -13.15 4.14 8.72
CA ALA A 64 -12.20 3.05 8.65
C ALA A 64 -11.07 3.30 7.64
N TYR A 65 -11.33 4.06 6.58
CA TYR A 65 -10.31 4.41 5.58
C TYR A 65 -9.20 5.27 6.19
N TYR A 66 -9.56 6.29 6.99
CA TYR A 66 -8.58 7.11 7.69
C TYR A 66 -7.78 6.28 8.70
N LEU A 67 -8.45 5.40 9.43
CA LEU A 67 -7.84 4.56 10.46
C LEU A 67 -6.78 3.61 9.87
N ALA A 68 -6.93 3.17 8.63
CA ALA A 68 -6.02 2.23 7.99
C ALA A 68 -4.59 2.77 7.78
N ALA A 69 -4.40 4.11 7.67
CA ALA A 69 -3.14 4.72 7.23
C ALA A 69 -2.56 5.78 8.19
N ASN A 70 -3.09 5.92 9.43
CA ASN A 70 -2.71 7.06 10.27
C ASN A 70 -2.35 6.72 11.72
N ARG A 71 -2.11 5.44 12.07
CA ARG A 71 -1.60 5.09 13.42
C ARG A 71 -0.21 5.66 13.66
N ASN A 72 0.14 5.82 14.93
CA ASN A 72 1.43 6.34 15.38
C ASN A 72 1.72 7.80 14.95
N LYS A 73 0.73 8.56 14.49
CA LYS A 73 0.90 9.95 14.08
C LYS A 73 0.34 10.91 15.14
N ARG A 74 0.84 12.13 15.15
CA ARG A 74 0.28 13.27 15.88
C ARG A 74 -0.48 14.17 14.89
N SER A 75 -1.78 14.38 15.08
CA SER A 75 -2.59 15.27 14.24
C SER A 75 -2.51 16.70 14.75
N VAL A 76 -2.14 17.60 13.85
CA VAL A 76 -2.03 19.05 14.09
C VAL A 76 -2.85 19.78 13.02
N THR A 77 -3.82 20.58 13.43
CA THR A 77 -4.60 21.41 12.50
C THR A 77 -3.85 22.70 12.17
N VAL A 78 -3.67 22.96 10.87
CA VAL A 78 -3.07 24.20 10.35
C VAL A 78 -3.68 24.53 9.00
N ASP A 79 -4.19 25.76 8.84
CA ASP A 79 -4.58 26.28 7.53
C ASP A 79 -3.38 26.90 6.80
N ILE A 80 -2.75 26.12 5.93
CA ILE A 80 -1.60 26.57 5.12
C ILE A 80 -1.94 27.67 4.10
N ALA A 81 -3.21 28.02 3.91
CA ALA A 81 -3.60 29.14 3.07
C ALA A 81 -3.36 30.49 3.78
N THR A 82 -3.28 30.49 5.11
CA THR A 82 -3.01 31.67 5.92
C THR A 82 -1.51 31.95 6.10
N PRO A 83 -1.07 33.20 6.22
CA PRO A 83 0.34 33.52 6.51
C PRO A 83 0.82 32.88 7.82
N GLU A 84 -0.02 32.84 8.83
CA GLU A 84 0.27 32.23 10.14
C GLU A 84 0.46 30.71 10.00
N GLY A 85 -0.40 30.02 9.26
CA GLY A 85 -0.26 28.59 9.00
C GLY A 85 1.00 28.25 8.19
N GLN A 86 1.33 29.07 7.20
CA GLN A 86 2.59 28.91 6.45
C GLN A 86 3.81 29.06 7.36
N GLN A 87 3.76 30.01 8.31
CA GLN A 87 4.85 30.21 9.27
C GLN A 87 4.99 29.01 10.20
N ILE A 88 3.89 28.47 10.72
CA ILE A 88 3.89 27.27 11.57
C ILE A 88 4.54 26.09 10.82
N VAL A 89 4.13 25.84 9.56
CA VAL A 89 4.69 24.74 8.78
C VAL A 89 6.18 24.93 8.51
N ARG A 90 6.65 26.15 8.22
CA ARG A 90 8.08 26.43 8.06
C ARG A 90 8.88 26.20 9.35
N GLU A 91 8.35 26.62 10.50
CA GLU A 91 8.99 26.41 11.80
C GLU A 91 9.06 24.92 12.17
N LEU A 92 8.01 24.13 11.88
CA LEU A 92 8.01 22.68 12.05
C LEU A 92 8.96 21.98 11.08
N ALA A 93 9.01 22.41 9.82
CA ALA A 93 9.92 21.87 8.81
C ALA A 93 11.40 22.10 9.19
N ALA A 94 11.73 23.25 9.78
CA ALA A 94 13.08 23.54 10.28
C ALA A 94 13.55 22.57 11.37
N GLN A 95 12.60 21.93 12.09
CA GLN A 95 12.87 20.94 13.13
C GLN A 95 12.63 19.50 12.66
N SER A 96 12.35 19.28 11.37
CA SER A 96 12.05 17.97 10.82
C SER A 96 13.17 17.48 9.91
N ASP A 97 13.33 16.17 9.84
CA ASP A 97 14.29 15.49 8.97
C ASP A 97 13.72 15.25 7.58
N VAL A 98 12.42 15.00 7.53
CA VAL A 98 11.68 14.64 6.32
C VAL A 98 10.40 15.46 6.21
N VAL A 99 10.11 15.94 5.00
CA VAL A 99 8.80 16.48 4.63
C VAL A 99 8.19 15.59 3.57
N LEU A 100 6.94 15.17 3.78
CA LEU A 100 6.14 14.43 2.80
C LEU A 100 4.97 15.31 2.34
N GLU A 101 4.73 15.38 1.04
CA GLU A 101 3.58 16.12 0.50
C GLU A 101 3.01 15.43 -0.74
N ASN A 102 1.72 15.66 -1.04
CA ASN A 102 1.07 15.16 -2.25
C ASN A 102 0.10 16.19 -2.86
N TYR A 103 0.50 17.45 -2.82
CA TYR A 103 -0.22 18.54 -3.47
C TYR A 103 0.03 18.53 -4.99
N LYS A 104 -0.83 19.23 -5.74
CA LYS A 104 -0.59 19.45 -7.18
C LYS A 104 0.75 20.15 -7.39
N VAL A 105 1.46 19.77 -8.44
CA VAL A 105 2.75 20.36 -8.80
C VAL A 105 2.67 21.89 -8.79
N GLY A 106 3.62 22.52 -8.09
CA GLY A 106 3.71 23.97 -7.94
C GLY A 106 2.74 24.61 -6.93
N GLN A 107 1.78 23.85 -6.36
CA GLN A 107 0.80 24.43 -5.41
C GLN A 107 1.47 24.94 -4.14
N LEU A 108 2.39 24.19 -3.55
CA LEU A 108 3.07 24.59 -2.32
C LEU A 108 4.05 25.75 -2.52
N LYS A 109 4.52 26.00 -3.75
CA LYS A 109 5.41 27.13 -4.06
C LYS A 109 4.77 28.48 -3.73
N LYS A 110 3.47 28.66 -3.99
CA LYS A 110 2.75 29.91 -3.66
C LYS A 110 2.68 30.19 -2.15
N TYR A 111 2.87 29.15 -1.33
CA TYR A 111 2.86 29.23 0.13
C TYR A 111 4.27 29.29 0.73
N GLY A 112 5.33 29.17 -0.10
CA GLY A 112 6.70 29.06 0.37
C GLY A 112 6.96 27.77 1.17
N LEU A 113 6.29 26.69 0.78
CA LEU A 113 6.36 25.37 1.42
C LEU A 113 6.87 24.29 0.45
N ASP A 114 7.32 24.66 -0.75
CA ASP A 114 7.98 23.76 -1.70
C ASP A 114 9.42 23.45 -1.26
N TYR A 115 10.03 22.47 -1.91
CA TYR A 115 11.39 22.03 -1.58
C TYR A 115 12.42 23.17 -1.55
N ALA A 116 12.40 24.03 -2.57
CA ALA A 116 13.37 25.14 -2.66
C ALA A 116 13.25 26.10 -1.47
N SER A 117 12.01 26.42 -1.06
CA SER A 117 11.72 27.31 0.06
C SER A 117 12.10 26.68 1.40
N LEU A 118 11.76 25.39 1.62
CA LEU A 118 12.05 24.71 2.89
C LEU A 118 13.52 24.32 3.02
N ARG A 119 14.21 24.01 1.91
CA ARG A 119 15.66 23.78 1.91
C ARG A 119 16.44 25.00 2.35
N ALA A 120 15.92 26.20 2.10
CA ALA A 120 16.58 27.43 2.54
C ALA A 120 16.63 27.56 4.07
N VAL A 121 15.67 27.00 4.80
CA VAL A 121 15.64 26.99 6.27
C VAL A 121 16.20 25.71 6.89
N LYS A 122 16.23 24.60 6.12
CA LYS A 122 16.76 23.30 6.53
C LYS A 122 17.54 22.68 5.36
N PRO A 123 18.85 23.00 5.20
CA PRO A 123 19.64 22.60 4.04
C PRO A 123 19.80 21.08 3.84
N ASP A 124 19.76 20.30 4.91
CA ASP A 124 19.85 18.85 4.93
C ASP A 124 18.48 18.15 4.89
N LEU A 125 17.41 18.88 4.55
CA LEU A 125 16.04 18.35 4.49
C LEU A 125 15.89 17.30 3.39
N VAL A 126 15.32 16.16 3.74
CA VAL A 126 14.77 15.18 2.79
C VAL A 126 13.32 15.55 2.50
N TYR A 127 13.00 15.85 1.24
CA TYR A 127 11.67 16.30 0.83
C TYR A 127 11.11 15.35 -0.22
N CYS A 128 9.96 14.72 0.03
CA CYS A 128 9.34 13.75 -0.89
C CYS A 128 8.00 14.30 -1.38
N SER A 129 7.91 14.54 -2.69
CA SER A 129 6.68 14.88 -3.40
C SER A 129 6.07 13.63 -4.02
N VAL A 130 4.85 13.28 -3.64
CA VAL A 130 4.11 12.15 -4.19
C VAL A 130 3.01 12.67 -5.10
N THR A 131 3.10 12.41 -6.40
CA THR A 131 2.13 12.92 -7.39
C THR A 131 1.69 11.82 -8.35
N GLY A 132 0.65 12.08 -9.14
CA GLY A 132 0.17 11.10 -10.11
C GLY A 132 1.15 10.81 -11.24
N PHE A 133 1.88 11.85 -11.71
CA PHE A 133 2.66 11.80 -12.95
C PHE A 133 4.08 12.40 -12.84
N GLY A 134 4.54 12.69 -11.62
CA GLY A 134 5.85 13.31 -11.39
C GLY A 134 5.84 14.85 -11.49
N GLN A 135 6.95 15.47 -11.12
CA GLN A 135 7.14 16.92 -11.11
C GLN A 135 7.40 17.50 -12.51
N THR A 136 7.71 16.65 -13.49
CA THR A 136 8.10 17.04 -14.84
C THR A 136 7.31 16.25 -15.90
N GLY A 137 7.48 16.61 -17.18
CA GLY A 137 6.82 15.93 -18.28
C GLY A 137 5.42 16.45 -18.60
N PRO A 138 4.81 15.92 -19.70
CA PRO A 138 3.57 16.48 -20.27
C PRO A 138 2.35 16.35 -19.35
N TYR A 139 2.38 15.42 -18.39
CA TYR A 139 1.25 15.15 -17.49
C TYR A 139 1.45 15.70 -16.06
N ALA A 140 2.54 16.37 -15.77
CA ALA A 140 2.86 16.86 -14.42
C ALA A 140 1.74 17.73 -13.79
N HIS A 141 0.98 18.46 -14.61
CA HIS A 141 -0.13 19.33 -14.16
C HIS A 141 -1.45 18.57 -13.93
N ARG A 142 -1.54 17.27 -14.32
CA ARG A 142 -2.76 16.48 -14.19
C ARG A 142 -2.91 15.93 -12.78
N ALA A 143 -4.16 15.85 -12.32
CA ALA A 143 -4.46 15.07 -11.13
C ALA A 143 -4.36 13.57 -11.45
N GLY A 144 -3.67 12.82 -10.60
CA GLY A 144 -3.57 11.37 -10.68
C GLY A 144 -4.19 10.74 -9.43
N TYR A 145 -5.08 9.76 -9.65
CA TYR A 145 -5.62 8.89 -8.62
C TYR A 145 -5.27 7.44 -8.96
N ASP A 146 -5.17 6.60 -7.97
CA ASP A 146 -4.85 5.17 -8.10
C ASP A 146 -5.54 4.49 -9.28
N PHE A 147 -6.87 4.60 -9.37
CA PHE A 147 -7.65 3.92 -10.39
C PHE A 147 -7.31 4.40 -11.82
N ILE A 148 -7.10 5.70 -12.00
CA ILE A 148 -6.68 6.28 -13.29
C ILE A 148 -5.29 5.76 -13.66
N VAL A 149 -4.38 5.69 -12.68
CA VAL A 149 -3.01 5.24 -12.87
C VAL A 149 -2.95 3.74 -13.16
N GLN A 150 -3.77 2.90 -12.52
CA GLN A 150 -3.89 1.48 -12.90
C GLN A 150 -4.30 1.31 -14.37
N GLY A 151 -5.20 2.18 -14.88
CA GLY A 151 -5.60 2.16 -16.29
C GLY A 151 -4.46 2.61 -17.22
N ILE A 152 -3.94 3.82 -17.03
CA ILE A 152 -2.90 4.43 -17.86
C ILE A 152 -1.58 3.65 -17.78
N GLY A 153 -1.22 3.15 -16.60
CA GLY A 153 0.01 2.40 -16.34
C GLY A 153 -0.02 0.94 -16.79
N GLY A 154 -1.08 0.49 -17.48
CA GLY A 154 -1.14 -0.82 -18.13
C GLY A 154 -1.61 -1.96 -17.23
N PHE A 155 -1.77 -1.77 -15.92
CA PHE A 155 -2.18 -2.83 -14.99
C PHE A 155 -3.52 -3.47 -15.39
N MET A 156 -4.51 -2.65 -15.73
CA MET A 156 -5.84 -3.13 -16.11
C MET A 156 -5.84 -3.87 -17.47
N SER A 157 -4.86 -3.63 -18.33
CA SER A 157 -4.75 -4.31 -19.62
C SER A 157 -4.39 -5.78 -19.48
N ILE A 158 -3.76 -6.17 -18.35
CA ILE A 158 -3.31 -7.53 -18.05
C ILE A 158 -4.10 -8.18 -16.91
N THR A 159 -5.00 -7.45 -16.26
CA THR A 159 -5.80 -7.90 -15.11
C THR A 159 -7.27 -8.04 -15.49
N GLY A 160 -7.87 -9.16 -15.16
CA GLY A 160 -9.25 -9.52 -15.48
C GLY A 160 -9.36 -10.75 -16.36
N GLU A 161 -10.59 -11.21 -16.61
CA GLU A 161 -10.87 -12.34 -17.48
C GLU A 161 -10.54 -12.02 -18.96
N ARG A 162 -10.30 -13.10 -19.74
CA ARG A 162 -10.00 -13.01 -21.16
C ARG A 162 -11.14 -12.33 -21.92
N ASP A 163 -10.81 -11.66 -23.01
CA ASP A 163 -11.82 -11.15 -23.92
C ASP A 163 -12.62 -12.30 -24.54
N GLY A 164 -13.91 -12.07 -24.74
CA GLY A 164 -14.81 -13.05 -25.35
C GLY A 164 -15.39 -14.11 -24.43
N VAL A 165 -15.05 -14.09 -23.13
CA VAL A 165 -15.69 -14.96 -22.12
C VAL A 165 -16.60 -14.14 -21.19
N PRO A 166 -17.58 -14.77 -20.52
CA PRO A 166 -18.42 -14.07 -19.54
C PRO A 166 -17.58 -13.40 -18.46
N GLY A 167 -17.83 -12.11 -18.19
CA GLY A 167 -17.02 -11.30 -17.25
C GLY A 167 -15.70 -10.78 -17.83
N GLY A 168 -15.41 -11.02 -19.11
CA GLY A 168 -14.21 -10.53 -19.81
C GLY A 168 -14.13 -9.02 -19.84
N GLY A 169 -12.93 -8.50 -19.63
CA GLY A 169 -12.64 -7.06 -19.68
C GLY A 169 -11.57 -6.62 -18.68
N PRO A 170 -11.05 -5.39 -18.83
CA PRO A 170 -10.07 -4.82 -17.93
C PRO A 170 -10.62 -4.65 -16.52
N GLN A 171 -9.86 -5.08 -15.51
CA GLN A 171 -10.23 -4.96 -14.10
C GLN A 171 -9.11 -4.30 -13.30
N LYS A 172 -9.48 -3.47 -12.32
CA LYS A 172 -8.54 -2.94 -11.34
C LYS A 172 -8.28 -3.96 -10.23
N ALA A 173 -7.21 -3.76 -9.47
CA ALA A 173 -7.05 -4.46 -8.18
C ALA A 173 -8.16 -4.08 -7.19
N GLY A 174 -8.51 -4.99 -6.28
CA GLY A 174 -9.50 -4.74 -5.23
C GLY A 174 -9.09 -3.63 -4.26
N VAL A 175 -7.79 -3.49 -4.03
CA VAL A 175 -7.18 -2.42 -3.23
C VAL A 175 -6.59 -1.33 -4.14
N ALA A 176 -6.29 -0.15 -3.59
CA ALA A 176 -5.57 0.91 -4.29
C ALA A 176 -4.07 0.57 -4.41
N ILE A 177 -3.75 -0.38 -5.30
CA ILE A 177 -2.42 -0.99 -5.40
C ILE A 177 -1.32 -0.01 -5.82
N ALA A 178 -1.65 0.96 -6.70
CA ALA A 178 -0.71 1.99 -7.12
C ALA A 178 -0.35 2.93 -5.95
N ASP A 179 -1.34 3.33 -5.14
CA ASP A 179 -1.11 4.14 -3.94
C ASP A 179 -0.26 3.40 -2.90
N LEU A 180 -0.64 2.16 -2.56
CA LEU A 180 0.08 1.36 -1.56
C LEU A 180 1.53 1.12 -1.96
N ALA A 181 1.76 0.73 -3.20
CA ALA A 181 3.12 0.53 -3.71
C ALA A 181 3.91 1.84 -3.77
N THR A 182 3.29 2.95 -4.17
CA THR A 182 3.92 4.27 -4.14
C THR A 182 4.31 4.67 -2.72
N GLY A 183 3.46 4.41 -1.72
CA GLY A 183 3.80 4.62 -0.31
C GLY A 183 5.02 3.80 0.14
N LEU A 184 5.12 2.54 -0.29
CA LEU A 184 6.28 1.69 0.00
C LEU A 184 7.55 2.17 -0.73
N TYR A 185 7.48 2.50 -2.03
CA TYR A 185 8.61 3.07 -2.75
C TYR A 185 9.05 4.43 -2.18
N SER A 186 8.11 5.27 -1.76
CA SER A 186 8.42 6.52 -1.05
C SER A 186 9.17 6.26 0.26
N THR A 187 8.75 5.25 1.03
CA THR A 187 9.46 4.85 2.25
C THR A 187 10.90 4.42 1.94
N ILE A 188 11.10 3.58 0.91
CA ILE A 188 12.43 3.14 0.48
C ILE A 188 13.29 4.34 0.06
N ALA A 189 12.74 5.26 -0.74
CA ALA A 189 13.44 6.45 -1.22
C ALA A 189 13.83 7.38 -0.06
N VAL A 190 12.93 7.60 0.90
CA VAL A 190 13.20 8.38 2.11
C VAL A 190 14.33 7.74 2.92
N LEU A 191 14.30 6.43 3.15
CA LEU A 191 15.37 5.73 3.89
C LEU A 191 16.72 5.82 3.16
N ALA A 192 16.73 5.69 1.82
CA ALA A 192 17.94 5.86 1.02
C ALA A 192 18.47 7.28 1.07
N ALA A 193 17.59 8.29 1.03
CA ALA A 193 17.96 9.70 1.16
C ALA A 193 18.50 10.05 2.55
N LEU A 194 17.91 9.50 3.61
CA LEU A 194 18.43 9.63 4.98
C LEU A 194 19.82 9.00 5.12
N ALA A 195 20.01 7.78 4.58
CA ALA A 195 21.34 7.13 4.58
C ALA A 195 22.40 7.91 3.77
N HIS A 196 22.01 8.61 2.72
CA HIS A 196 22.89 9.54 1.99
C HIS A 196 23.21 10.75 2.87
N ARG A 197 22.20 11.39 3.44
CA ARG A 197 22.33 12.56 4.33
C ARG A 197 23.26 12.29 5.51
N ASP A 198 23.09 11.12 6.17
CA ASP A 198 23.90 10.75 7.34
C ASP A 198 25.40 10.64 7.03
N ARG A 199 25.77 10.40 5.76
CA ARG A 199 27.18 10.33 5.32
C ARG A 199 27.73 11.64 4.77
N THR A 200 26.86 12.46 4.18
CA THR A 200 27.28 13.66 3.41
C THR A 200 26.85 14.98 4.04
N GLY A 201 25.85 14.95 4.92
CA GLY A 201 25.18 16.15 5.43
C GLY A 201 24.19 16.76 4.42
N GLU A 202 23.96 16.14 3.26
CA GLU A 202 23.14 16.71 2.19
C GLU A 202 21.76 16.05 2.12
N GLY A 203 20.68 16.85 2.25
CA GLY A 203 19.33 16.46 1.94
C GLY A 203 19.04 16.49 0.44
N GLN A 204 17.88 15.99 0.03
CA GLN A 204 17.49 15.97 -1.38
C GLN A 204 15.98 15.98 -1.59
N HIS A 205 15.56 16.33 -2.81
CA HIS A 205 14.19 16.20 -3.28
C HIS A 205 13.96 14.82 -3.91
N ILE A 206 12.90 14.17 -3.51
CA ILE A 206 12.42 12.89 -4.06
C ILE A 206 11.15 13.19 -4.86
N ASP A 207 11.19 12.96 -6.16
CA ASP A 207 10.03 13.03 -7.06
C ASP A 207 9.47 11.62 -7.23
N MET A 208 8.32 11.36 -6.63
CA MET A 208 7.67 10.06 -6.64
C MET A 208 6.36 10.12 -7.42
N ALA A 209 6.32 9.46 -8.59
CA ALA A 209 5.14 9.39 -9.43
C ALA A 209 4.40 8.05 -9.30
N LEU A 210 3.09 8.10 -9.08
CA LEU A 210 2.25 6.89 -9.07
C LEU A 210 2.37 6.11 -10.38
N LEU A 211 2.44 6.82 -11.52
CA LEU A 211 2.56 6.19 -12.83
C LEU A 211 3.86 5.41 -12.98
N ASP A 212 4.98 5.98 -12.55
CA ASP A 212 6.28 5.32 -12.65
C ASP A 212 6.33 4.05 -11.81
N VAL A 213 5.79 4.13 -10.59
CA VAL A 213 5.65 2.97 -9.70
C VAL A 213 4.73 1.92 -10.32
N GLN A 214 3.58 2.33 -10.88
CA GLN A 214 2.64 1.39 -11.52
C GLN A 214 3.30 0.67 -12.70
N VAL A 215 4.06 1.37 -13.54
CA VAL A 215 4.81 0.76 -14.65
C VAL A 215 5.85 -0.23 -14.10
N ALA A 216 6.60 0.15 -13.06
CA ALA A 216 7.59 -0.75 -12.44
C ALA A 216 6.95 -2.03 -11.87
N LEU A 217 5.73 -1.95 -11.31
CA LEU A 217 4.99 -3.10 -10.77
C LEU A 217 4.59 -4.16 -11.81
N LEU A 218 4.58 -3.84 -13.10
CA LEU A 218 4.25 -4.82 -14.13
C LEU A 218 5.35 -5.88 -14.32
N ALA A 219 6.54 -5.67 -13.76
CA ALA A 219 7.63 -6.65 -13.62
C ALA A 219 7.88 -7.47 -14.91
N ASN A 220 7.67 -8.80 -14.86
CA ASN A 220 7.87 -9.71 -15.99
C ASN A 220 6.95 -9.41 -17.19
N MET A 221 5.78 -8.80 -17.00
CA MET A 221 4.89 -8.43 -18.11
C MET A 221 5.50 -7.33 -18.96
N ASN A 222 6.18 -6.35 -18.34
CA ASN A 222 7.00 -5.37 -19.07
C ASN A 222 8.08 -6.05 -19.91
N THR A 223 8.82 -6.97 -19.29
CA THR A 223 9.92 -7.67 -19.98
C THR A 223 9.39 -8.57 -21.10
N ASN A 224 8.25 -9.24 -20.90
CA ASN A 224 7.59 -10.01 -21.95
C ASN A 224 7.27 -9.13 -23.18
N PHE A 225 6.71 -7.95 -22.95
CA PHE A 225 6.43 -6.99 -24.05
C PHE A 225 7.71 -6.46 -24.68
N LEU A 226 8.65 -5.97 -23.89
CA LEU A 226 9.88 -5.37 -24.40
C LEU A 226 10.75 -6.36 -25.19
N ALA A 227 10.71 -7.64 -24.83
CA ALA A 227 11.46 -8.69 -25.50
C ALA A 227 10.78 -9.21 -26.78
N SER A 228 9.43 -9.22 -26.82
CA SER A 228 8.67 -9.83 -27.92
C SER A 228 8.05 -8.79 -28.88
N GLY A 229 7.87 -7.54 -28.44
CA GLY A 229 7.08 -6.53 -29.14
C GLY A 229 5.55 -6.82 -29.15
N THR A 230 5.11 -7.91 -28.52
CA THR A 230 3.70 -8.32 -28.50
C THR A 230 3.05 -7.91 -27.17
N PRO A 231 2.01 -7.05 -27.19
CA PRO A 231 1.31 -6.66 -26.00
C PRO A 231 0.71 -7.88 -25.26
N PRO A 232 0.95 -8.04 -23.95
CA PRO A 232 0.35 -9.09 -23.15
C PRO A 232 -1.20 -8.98 -23.14
N VAL A 233 -1.85 -10.12 -23.02
CA VAL A 233 -3.32 -10.20 -22.89
C VAL A 233 -3.69 -10.62 -21.48
N ARG A 234 -4.98 -10.45 -21.13
CA ARG A 234 -5.54 -10.95 -19.86
C ARG A 234 -5.64 -12.47 -19.89
N TRP A 235 -5.27 -13.08 -18.77
CA TRP A 235 -5.30 -14.54 -18.59
C TRP A 235 -6.26 -14.98 -17.48
N GLY A 236 -7.10 -14.08 -16.94
CA GLY A 236 -7.87 -14.34 -15.73
C GLY A 236 -6.92 -14.67 -14.57
N ASN A 237 -7.19 -15.79 -13.91
CA ASN A 237 -6.32 -16.27 -12.82
C ASN A 237 -5.14 -17.14 -13.31
N ALA A 238 -4.92 -17.28 -14.63
CA ALA A 238 -3.85 -18.14 -15.14
C ALA A 238 -2.54 -17.36 -15.35
N HIS A 239 -1.41 -18.01 -15.03
CA HIS A 239 -0.09 -17.44 -15.29
C HIS A 239 0.25 -17.51 -16.79
N PRO A 240 0.80 -16.44 -17.42
CA PRO A 240 1.10 -16.42 -18.84
C PRO A 240 2.18 -17.43 -19.27
N ASN A 241 3.20 -17.64 -18.43
CA ASN A 241 4.43 -18.39 -18.78
C ASN A 241 4.56 -19.75 -18.07
N ILE A 242 3.63 -20.11 -17.16
CA ILE A 242 3.69 -21.34 -16.36
C ILE A 242 2.32 -22.03 -16.39
N VAL A 243 2.29 -23.36 -16.64
CA VAL A 243 1.07 -24.15 -16.76
C VAL A 243 1.23 -25.52 -16.09
N PRO A 244 0.29 -25.94 -15.20
CA PRO A 244 -0.79 -25.15 -14.61
C PRO A 244 -0.29 -24.26 -13.47
N TYR A 245 -0.70 -23.00 -13.48
CA TYR A 245 -0.52 -22.08 -12.37
C TYR A 245 -1.75 -21.16 -12.38
N GLN A 246 -2.81 -21.58 -11.72
CA GLN A 246 -4.12 -20.94 -11.79
C GLN A 246 -5.10 -21.46 -10.73
N THR A 247 -6.30 -20.90 -10.72
CA THR A 247 -7.43 -21.43 -9.95
C THR A 247 -8.14 -22.55 -10.70
N PHE A 248 -8.64 -23.54 -9.95
CA PHE A 248 -9.51 -24.60 -10.46
C PHE A 248 -10.74 -24.75 -9.56
N GLN A 249 -11.87 -25.08 -10.17
CA GLN A 249 -13.09 -25.42 -9.46
C GLN A 249 -12.98 -26.85 -8.92
N THR A 250 -13.27 -27.04 -7.64
CA THR A 250 -13.44 -28.34 -6.97
C THR A 250 -14.91 -28.71 -6.89
N SER A 251 -15.25 -29.83 -6.26
CA SER A 251 -16.67 -30.23 -6.04
C SER A 251 -17.43 -29.27 -5.11
N ASP A 252 -16.73 -28.48 -4.27
CA ASP A 252 -17.32 -27.65 -3.21
C ASP A 252 -16.78 -26.22 -3.15
N GLY A 253 -16.02 -25.77 -4.16
CA GLY A 253 -15.47 -24.42 -4.19
C GLY A 253 -14.31 -24.25 -5.16
N TRP A 254 -13.29 -23.52 -4.76
CA TRP A 254 -12.13 -23.17 -5.60
C TRP A 254 -10.82 -23.44 -4.88
N ILE A 255 -9.81 -23.88 -5.63
CA ILE A 255 -8.44 -24.07 -5.17
C ILE A 255 -7.45 -23.35 -6.10
N ILE A 256 -6.35 -22.84 -5.54
CA ILE A 256 -5.19 -22.42 -6.31
C ILE A 256 -4.25 -23.62 -6.43
N VAL A 257 -3.77 -23.89 -7.64
CA VAL A 257 -2.70 -24.88 -7.92
C VAL A 257 -1.55 -24.15 -8.61
N ALA A 258 -0.35 -24.22 -8.02
CA ALA A 258 0.83 -23.50 -8.48
C ALA A 258 1.98 -24.46 -8.79
N VAL A 259 1.94 -25.07 -9.98
CA VAL A 259 2.97 -25.99 -10.45
C VAL A 259 4.13 -25.20 -11.06
N GLY A 260 5.23 -25.07 -10.32
CA GLY A 260 6.39 -24.28 -10.73
C GLY A 260 7.42 -24.99 -11.62
N ASN A 261 7.36 -26.33 -11.71
CA ASN A 261 8.32 -27.15 -12.50
C ASN A 261 7.72 -28.47 -12.93
N ASP A 262 8.43 -29.21 -13.80
CA ASP A 262 7.96 -30.46 -14.40
C ASP A 262 7.81 -31.58 -13.36
N GLY A 263 8.65 -31.63 -12.33
CA GLY A 263 8.54 -32.59 -11.23
C GLY A 263 7.27 -32.39 -10.40
N GLN A 264 6.89 -31.14 -10.14
CA GLN A 264 5.63 -30.80 -9.46
C GLN A 264 4.41 -31.11 -10.36
N PHE A 265 4.53 -30.93 -11.68
CA PHE A 265 3.48 -31.35 -12.62
C PHE A 265 3.22 -32.84 -12.54
N ARG A 266 4.25 -33.69 -12.58
CA ARG A 266 4.13 -35.14 -12.42
C ARG A 266 3.40 -35.50 -11.13
N LYS A 267 3.83 -34.96 -10.01
CA LYS A 267 3.20 -35.19 -8.70
C LYS A 267 1.74 -34.74 -8.66
N PHE A 268 1.41 -33.63 -9.29
CA PHE A 268 0.04 -33.11 -9.35
C PHE A 268 -0.89 -34.06 -10.12
N VAL A 269 -0.48 -34.53 -11.29
CA VAL A 269 -1.31 -35.44 -12.09
C VAL A 269 -1.37 -36.86 -11.51
N GLU A 270 -0.31 -37.32 -10.84
CA GLU A 270 -0.29 -38.56 -10.05
C GLU A 270 -1.32 -38.50 -8.89
N ALA A 271 -1.28 -37.40 -8.09
CA ALA A 271 -2.25 -37.17 -7.04
C ALA A 271 -3.69 -37.10 -7.58
N GLY A 272 -3.87 -36.63 -8.80
CA GLY A 272 -5.14 -36.59 -9.51
C GLY A 272 -5.57 -37.89 -10.18
N GLY A 273 -4.75 -38.96 -10.12
CA GLY A 273 -5.02 -40.24 -10.77
C GLY A 273 -4.86 -40.23 -12.29
N ARG A 274 -4.07 -39.27 -12.82
CA ARG A 274 -3.84 -39.11 -14.26
C ARG A 274 -2.31 -39.07 -14.58
N PRO A 275 -1.50 -40.06 -14.11
CA PRO A 275 -0.05 -40.06 -14.27
C PRO A 275 0.42 -40.01 -15.74
N GLU A 276 -0.39 -40.56 -16.67
CA GLU A 276 -0.10 -40.57 -18.09
C GLU A 276 0.07 -39.15 -18.70
N LEU A 277 -0.52 -38.13 -18.10
CA LEU A 277 -0.36 -36.76 -18.58
C LEU A 277 1.07 -36.23 -18.42
N ALA A 278 1.84 -36.78 -17.48
CA ALA A 278 3.24 -36.37 -17.29
C ALA A 278 4.18 -36.97 -18.33
N ASP A 279 3.81 -38.06 -18.98
CA ASP A 279 4.57 -38.76 -20.00
C ASP A 279 4.15 -38.37 -21.43
N ASP A 280 3.08 -37.60 -21.60
CA ASP A 280 2.66 -37.06 -22.88
C ASP A 280 3.61 -35.93 -23.31
N GLU A 281 4.22 -36.08 -24.51
CA GLU A 281 5.17 -35.10 -25.05
C GLU A 281 4.60 -33.66 -25.13
N ARG A 282 3.28 -33.53 -25.27
CA ARG A 282 2.59 -32.23 -25.27
C ARG A 282 2.61 -31.55 -23.91
N PHE A 283 2.83 -32.30 -22.81
CA PHE A 283 2.69 -31.82 -21.45
C PHE A 283 3.92 -32.07 -20.56
N ALA A 284 4.88 -32.85 -21.00
CA ALA A 284 6.03 -33.29 -20.23
C ALA A 284 6.90 -32.11 -19.72
N THR A 285 6.99 -31.01 -20.48
CA THR A 285 7.77 -29.84 -20.12
C THR A 285 6.90 -28.58 -20.03
N ASN A 286 7.31 -27.59 -19.18
CA ASN A 286 6.57 -26.33 -19.08
C ASN A 286 6.39 -25.60 -20.43
N PRO A 287 7.41 -25.45 -21.30
CA PRO A 287 7.21 -24.86 -22.62
C PRO A 287 6.18 -25.61 -23.50
N ALA A 288 6.13 -26.95 -23.39
CA ALA A 288 5.15 -27.75 -24.09
C ALA A 288 3.74 -27.51 -23.51
N ARG A 289 3.58 -27.49 -22.19
CA ARG A 289 2.30 -27.18 -21.52
C ARG A 289 1.79 -25.77 -21.85
N VAL A 290 2.67 -24.79 -21.91
CA VAL A 290 2.30 -23.40 -22.31
C VAL A 290 1.75 -23.39 -23.74
N ARG A 291 2.40 -24.08 -24.69
CA ARG A 291 1.89 -24.19 -26.09
C ARG A 291 0.56 -24.93 -26.20
N HIS A 292 0.34 -25.93 -25.35
CA HIS A 292 -0.82 -26.80 -25.40
C HIS A 292 -1.82 -26.55 -24.26
N ARG A 293 -1.79 -25.33 -23.64
CA ARG A 293 -2.62 -25.00 -22.48
C ARG A 293 -4.12 -25.18 -22.74
N ASP A 294 -4.57 -24.80 -23.93
CA ASP A 294 -6.00 -24.89 -24.28
C ASP A 294 -6.50 -26.35 -24.38
N THR A 295 -5.59 -27.31 -24.56
CA THR A 295 -5.88 -28.74 -24.46
C THR A 295 -5.77 -29.27 -23.03
N LEU A 296 -4.69 -28.90 -22.33
CA LEU A 296 -4.38 -29.45 -21.01
C LEU A 296 -5.31 -28.93 -19.91
N VAL A 297 -5.57 -27.61 -19.87
CA VAL A 297 -6.29 -26.97 -18.76
C VAL A 297 -7.71 -27.55 -18.60
N PRO A 298 -8.50 -27.78 -19.67
CA PRO A 298 -9.81 -28.45 -19.53
C PRO A 298 -9.71 -29.85 -18.91
N ILE A 299 -8.70 -30.65 -19.29
CA ILE A 299 -8.49 -31.99 -18.72
C ILE A 299 -8.22 -31.91 -17.22
N LEU A 300 -7.34 -30.99 -16.81
CA LEU A 300 -7.03 -30.74 -15.40
C LEU A 300 -8.25 -30.22 -14.63
N ALA A 301 -9.05 -29.35 -15.24
CA ALA A 301 -10.26 -28.82 -14.62
C ALA A 301 -11.27 -29.94 -14.29
N GLU A 302 -11.51 -30.86 -15.21
CA GLU A 302 -12.38 -32.00 -14.94
C GLU A 302 -11.77 -32.93 -13.89
N MET A 303 -10.47 -33.16 -13.88
CA MET A 303 -9.79 -33.93 -12.84
C MET A 303 -9.97 -33.31 -11.45
N VAL A 304 -9.81 -31.97 -11.34
CA VAL A 304 -9.89 -31.27 -10.04
C VAL A 304 -11.31 -31.23 -9.49
N LYS A 305 -12.34 -31.16 -10.33
CA LYS A 305 -13.75 -31.22 -9.91
C LYS A 305 -14.17 -32.50 -9.16
N THR A 306 -13.38 -33.57 -9.28
CA THR A 306 -13.73 -34.87 -8.69
C THR A 306 -13.64 -34.94 -7.17
N ARG A 307 -12.98 -33.99 -6.52
CA ARG A 307 -12.75 -33.98 -5.05
C ARG A 307 -13.08 -32.62 -4.44
N SER A 308 -13.27 -32.64 -3.12
CA SER A 308 -13.43 -31.39 -2.33
C SER A 308 -12.13 -30.58 -2.24
N LYS A 309 -12.27 -29.29 -1.93
CA LYS A 309 -11.17 -28.34 -1.68
C LYS A 309 -10.18 -28.92 -0.67
N THR A 310 -10.67 -29.36 0.50
CA THR A 310 -9.84 -29.91 1.57
C THR A 310 -9.07 -31.16 1.11
N ALA A 311 -9.76 -32.11 0.47
CA ALA A 311 -9.13 -33.36 0.01
C ALA A 311 -8.02 -33.09 -1.03
N TRP A 312 -8.15 -32.06 -1.86
CA TRP A 312 -7.09 -31.63 -2.78
C TRP A 312 -5.92 -30.99 -2.06
N ILE A 313 -6.18 -30.08 -1.10
CA ILE A 313 -5.12 -29.41 -0.33
C ILE A 313 -4.27 -30.46 0.39
N ASP A 314 -4.91 -31.38 1.14
CA ASP A 314 -4.20 -32.44 1.87
C ASP A 314 -3.33 -33.33 0.93
N ALA A 315 -3.89 -33.72 -0.22
CA ALA A 315 -3.15 -34.58 -1.18
C ALA A 315 -1.97 -33.85 -1.83
N LEU A 316 -2.14 -32.57 -2.17
CA LEU A 316 -1.08 -31.79 -2.84
C LEU A 316 0.00 -31.32 -1.87
N GLU A 317 -0.34 -30.97 -0.63
CA GLU A 317 0.65 -30.67 0.41
C GLU A 317 1.49 -31.90 0.72
N ALA A 318 0.87 -33.08 0.88
CA ALA A 318 1.60 -34.34 1.08
C ALA A 318 2.53 -34.68 -0.09
N ALA A 319 2.16 -34.31 -1.32
CA ALA A 319 2.99 -34.49 -2.51
C ALA A 319 4.06 -33.39 -2.68
N GLY A 320 4.01 -32.31 -1.88
CA GLY A 320 4.89 -31.14 -2.03
C GLY A 320 4.62 -30.30 -3.27
N VAL A 321 3.35 -30.23 -3.68
CA VAL A 321 2.86 -29.36 -4.76
C VAL A 321 2.20 -28.11 -4.12
N PRO A 322 2.68 -26.90 -4.39
CA PRO A 322 2.10 -25.69 -3.82
C PRO A 322 0.64 -25.51 -4.24
N CYS A 323 -0.23 -25.37 -3.26
CA CYS A 323 -1.67 -25.16 -3.43
C CYS A 323 -2.22 -24.34 -2.27
N GLY A 324 -3.46 -23.89 -2.37
CA GLY A 324 -4.11 -23.22 -1.26
C GLY A 324 -5.56 -22.83 -1.55
N PRO A 325 -6.34 -22.48 -0.51
CA PRO A 325 -7.68 -21.97 -0.64
C PRO A 325 -7.68 -20.52 -1.13
N ILE A 326 -8.85 -20.04 -1.55
CA ILE A 326 -9.15 -18.62 -1.72
C ILE A 326 -9.98 -18.19 -0.51
N ASN A 327 -9.36 -17.50 0.41
CA ASN A 327 -9.99 -17.07 1.66
C ASN A 327 -10.67 -15.70 1.50
N ASP A 328 -11.81 -15.52 2.17
CA ASP A 328 -12.33 -14.19 2.45
C ASP A 328 -11.60 -13.56 3.66
N LEU A 329 -11.92 -12.29 3.97
CA LEU A 329 -11.23 -11.58 5.06
C LEU A 329 -11.51 -12.17 6.45
N ALA A 330 -12.67 -12.78 6.69
CA ALA A 330 -12.96 -13.45 7.95
C ALA A 330 -12.09 -14.71 8.10
N GLU A 331 -11.97 -15.50 7.02
CA GLU A 331 -11.10 -16.66 6.96
C GLU A 331 -9.61 -16.28 7.09
N VAL A 332 -9.20 -15.14 6.50
CA VAL A 332 -7.82 -14.62 6.65
C VAL A 332 -7.50 -14.34 8.11
N PHE A 333 -8.36 -13.63 8.84
CA PHE A 333 -8.10 -13.30 10.25
C PHE A 333 -8.32 -14.49 11.22
N ALA A 334 -8.98 -15.55 10.78
CA ALA A 334 -9.08 -16.82 11.50
C ALA A 334 -7.94 -17.80 11.15
N ASN A 335 -7.13 -17.53 10.12
CA ASN A 335 -6.06 -18.42 9.67
C ASN A 335 -4.97 -18.53 10.75
N GLU A 336 -4.59 -19.77 11.09
CA GLU A 336 -3.64 -20.10 12.16
C GLU A 336 -2.29 -19.37 11.99
N GLN A 337 -1.77 -19.27 10.76
CA GLN A 337 -0.51 -18.57 10.49
C GLN A 337 -0.65 -17.06 10.68
N VAL A 338 -1.77 -16.46 10.28
CA VAL A 338 -2.05 -15.02 10.46
C VAL A 338 -2.19 -14.70 11.95
N VAL A 339 -2.90 -15.55 12.70
CA VAL A 339 -3.04 -15.46 14.17
C VAL A 339 -1.70 -15.61 14.87
N ALA A 340 -0.94 -16.67 14.56
CA ALA A 340 0.38 -16.94 15.15
C ALA A 340 1.38 -15.81 14.89
N ARG A 341 1.25 -15.12 13.76
CA ARG A 341 2.07 -13.94 13.44
C ARG A 341 1.52 -12.65 14.06
N GLY A 342 0.38 -12.68 14.76
CA GLY A 342 -0.22 -11.52 15.40
C GLY A 342 -0.46 -10.36 14.43
N MET A 343 -1.04 -10.66 13.26
CA MET A 343 -1.24 -9.64 12.22
C MET A 343 -2.37 -8.66 12.56
N GLU A 344 -3.33 -9.03 13.39
CA GLU A 344 -4.30 -8.13 14.00
C GLU A 344 -3.72 -7.50 15.27
N VAL A 345 -3.95 -6.22 15.47
CA VAL A 345 -3.62 -5.47 16.69
C VAL A 345 -4.81 -4.60 17.08
N ALA A 346 -5.14 -4.56 18.36
CA ALA A 346 -6.14 -3.66 18.92
C ALA A 346 -5.44 -2.55 19.71
N LEU A 347 -5.84 -1.31 19.49
CA LEU A 347 -5.30 -0.13 20.16
C LEU A 347 -6.43 0.69 20.78
N PRO A 348 -6.29 1.15 22.02
CA PRO A 348 -7.27 2.06 22.63
C PRO A 348 -7.43 3.32 21.80
N HIS A 349 -8.68 3.68 21.47
CA HIS A 349 -8.99 4.90 20.73
C HIS A 349 -9.73 5.90 21.62
N PRO A 350 -9.50 7.22 21.46
CA PRO A 350 -10.14 8.26 22.30
C PRO A 350 -11.67 8.28 22.25
N CYS A 351 -12.30 7.67 21.25
CA CYS A 351 -13.77 7.52 21.20
C CYS A 351 -14.34 6.45 22.16
N GLY A 352 -13.48 5.79 22.97
CA GLY A 352 -13.91 4.85 24.00
C GLY A 352 -13.98 3.38 23.58
N ALA A 353 -13.57 3.05 22.35
CA ALA A 353 -13.45 1.67 21.88
C ALA A 353 -12.03 1.37 21.37
N ASP A 354 -11.69 0.09 21.30
CA ASP A 354 -10.44 -0.31 20.64
C ASP A 354 -10.61 -0.29 19.11
N VAL A 355 -9.64 0.30 18.43
CA VAL A 355 -9.53 0.18 16.98
C VAL A 355 -8.68 -1.05 16.62
N LYS A 356 -9.25 -1.96 15.82
CA LYS A 356 -8.54 -3.11 15.27
C LYS A 356 -7.86 -2.74 13.96
N LEU A 357 -6.58 -3.00 13.87
CA LEU A 357 -5.73 -2.63 12.73
C LEU A 357 -4.86 -3.81 12.30
N VAL A 358 -4.34 -3.73 11.08
CA VAL A 358 -3.35 -4.69 10.58
C VAL A 358 -1.95 -4.19 10.94
N ARG A 359 -1.17 -5.02 11.63
CA ARG A 359 0.21 -4.73 12.01
C ARG A 359 1.12 -4.56 10.79
N ASN A 360 2.19 -3.80 10.94
CA ASN A 360 3.27 -3.76 9.95
C ASN A 360 3.84 -5.19 9.74
N PRO A 361 3.97 -5.68 8.49
CA PRO A 361 4.37 -7.06 8.21
C PRO A 361 5.86 -7.34 8.46
N VAL A 362 6.67 -6.30 8.61
CA VAL A 362 8.12 -6.43 8.81
C VAL A 362 8.42 -6.98 10.21
N ARG A 363 9.39 -7.87 10.30
CA ARG A 363 9.92 -8.40 11.56
C ARG A 363 11.41 -8.12 11.62
N MET A 364 11.84 -7.34 12.59
CA MET A 364 13.25 -7.04 12.84
C MET A 364 13.63 -7.53 14.25
N SER A 365 14.75 -8.22 14.37
CA SER A 365 15.16 -8.85 15.63
C SER A 365 15.55 -7.86 16.72
N ALA A 366 16.12 -6.71 16.36
CA ALA A 366 16.61 -5.72 17.33
C ALA A 366 15.65 -4.54 17.51
N THR A 367 15.00 -4.08 16.41
CA THR A 367 14.16 -2.88 16.41
C THR A 367 12.84 -3.16 15.66
N PRO A 368 11.99 -4.07 16.16
CA PRO A 368 10.76 -4.43 15.50
C PRO A 368 9.86 -3.20 15.35
N PRO A 369 9.18 -3.03 14.17
CA PRO A 369 8.16 -2.02 14.02
C PRO A 369 6.99 -2.28 14.98
N ASP A 370 6.38 -1.21 15.47
CA ASP A 370 5.36 -1.31 16.51
C ASP A 370 4.16 -0.38 16.23
N ALA A 371 2.96 -0.86 16.53
CA ALA A 371 1.73 -0.07 16.55
C ALA A 371 1.51 0.43 17.99
N ARG A 372 1.98 1.65 18.28
CA ARG A 372 2.03 2.22 19.64
C ARG A 372 0.77 2.99 20.00
N THR A 373 0.25 3.77 19.06
CA THR A 373 -0.91 4.63 19.25
C THR A 373 -1.92 4.46 18.13
N ALA A 374 -3.20 4.53 18.49
CA ALA A 374 -4.29 4.57 17.52
C ALA A 374 -4.18 5.80 16.61
N PRO A 375 -4.81 5.78 15.42
CA PRO A 375 -4.93 6.97 14.58
C PRO A 375 -5.56 8.12 15.38
N PRO A 376 -5.02 9.34 15.31
CA PRO A 376 -5.46 10.45 16.17
C PRO A 376 -6.78 11.06 15.72
N LEU A 377 -7.54 11.59 16.67
CA LEU A 377 -8.60 12.53 16.37
C LEU A 377 -8.04 13.80 15.69
N LEU A 378 -8.87 14.48 14.90
CA LEU A 378 -8.47 15.70 14.20
C LEU A 378 -7.99 16.76 15.18
N GLY A 379 -6.76 17.24 14.98
CA GLY A 379 -6.15 18.31 15.78
C GLY A 379 -5.82 17.94 17.22
N ALA A 380 -5.90 16.66 17.61
CA ALA A 380 -5.71 16.21 18.98
C ALA A 380 -4.37 16.64 19.61
N HIS A 381 -3.37 16.95 18.80
CA HIS A 381 -2.03 17.30 19.27
C HIS A 381 -1.62 18.74 18.89
N THR A 382 -2.56 19.57 18.42
CA THR A 382 -2.23 20.91 17.91
C THR A 382 -1.58 21.76 18.99
N ASP A 383 -2.21 21.94 20.12
CA ASP A 383 -1.71 22.82 21.19
C ASP A 383 -0.38 22.31 21.75
N ASP A 384 -0.26 21.00 21.99
CA ASP A 384 0.94 20.38 22.53
C ASP A 384 2.14 20.54 21.58
N VAL A 385 1.95 20.26 20.29
CA VAL A 385 3.01 20.42 19.28
C VAL A 385 3.46 21.88 19.16
N LEU A 386 2.53 22.81 19.15
CA LEU A 386 2.87 24.25 19.07
C LEU A 386 3.60 24.74 20.33
N ARG A 387 3.18 24.26 21.49
CA ARG A 387 3.83 24.61 22.76
C ARG A 387 5.22 23.96 22.89
N ASP A 388 5.28 22.65 22.76
CA ASP A 388 6.48 21.87 23.10
C ASP A 388 7.58 22.03 22.05
N MET A 389 7.22 22.15 20.76
CA MET A 389 8.19 22.25 19.69
C MET A 389 8.49 23.68 19.27
N LEU A 390 7.48 24.56 19.23
CA LEU A 390 7.68 25.93 18.75
C LEU A 390 7.77 26.95 19.88
N GLY A 391 7.52 26.53 21.14
CA GLY A 391 7.58 27.43 22.28
C GLY A 391 6.46 28.49 22.31
N TYR A 392 5.33 28.19 21.65
CA TYR A 392 4.20 29.12 21.64
C TYR A 392 3.50 29.11 22.99
N ASP A 393 3.23 30.28 23.53
CA ASP A 393 2.43 30.46 24.74
C ASP A 393 0.91 30.32 24.45
N ASP A 394 0.13 30.20 25.52
CA ASP A 394 -1.31 30.04 25.41
C ASP A 394 -1.99 31.26 24.76
N ALA A 395 -1.43 32.47 24.93
CA ALA A 395 -1.98 33.67 24.31
C ALA A 395 -1.80 33.66 22.78
N ARG A 396 -0.62 33.23 22.29
CA ARG A 396 -0.36 33.04 20.85
C ARG A 396 -1.22 31.96 20.26
N ILE A 397 -1.38 30.82 20.93
CA ILE A 397 -2.24 29.71 20.50
C ILE A 397 -3.70 30.19 20.41
N ALA A 398 -4.20 30.89 21.43
CA ALA A 398 -5.56 31.43 21.41
C ALA A 398 -5.79 32.43 20.25
N ALA A 399 -4.79 33.29 19.97
CA ALA A 399 -4.85 34.22 18.83
C ALA A 399 -4.90 33.51 17.48
N LEU A 400 -4.15 32.40 17.31
CA LEU A 400 -4.18 31.56 16.10
C LEU A 400 -5.54 30.88 15.90
N LYS A 401 -6.13 30.37 16.98
CA LYS A 401 -7.51 29.80 16.97
C LYS A 401 -8.54 30.86 16.58
N ALA A 402 -8.46 32.05 17.15
CA ALA A 402 -9.36 33.16 16.84
C ALA A 402 -9.27 33.60 15.35
N LYS A 403 -8.12 33.44 14.72
CA LYS A 403 -7.89 33.67 13.29
C LYS A 403 -8.23 32.47 12.41
N GLN A 404 -8.64 31.35 12.98
CA GLN A 404 -8.88 30.09 12.27
C GLN A 404 -7.63 29.56 11.51
N ALA A 405 -6.42 29.92 11.97
CA ALA A 405 -5.17 29.44 11.40
C ALA A 405 -4.80 28.02 11.88
N ILE A 406 -5.37 27.59 13.03
CA ILE A 406 -5.24 26.27 13.63
C ILE A 406 -6.58 25.75 14.12
#